data_103e6cf704d36d126248c7fa484c1166
#
_entry.id   103e6cf704d36d126248c7fa484c1166
#
_cell.length_a   1.000
_cell.length_b   1.000
_cell.length_c   1.000
_cell.angle_alpha   90.00
_cell.angle_beta   90.00
_cell.angle_gamma   90.00
#
_symmetry.space_group_name_H-M   'P 1'
#
loop_
_entity.id
_entity.type
_entity.pdbx_description
1 polymer ?
#
loop_
_entity_poly.entity_id
_entity_poly.type
_entity_poly.pdbx_seq_one_letter_code
_entity_poly.pdbx_strand_id
1 'polypeptide(L)'
;MRILITGAAGFVGTSLAHALRSAIAGVDLIGIDNLSRAGSETNRSTLRALGVRLVHGDLRLASDVEALPAADWVIDAAANPSVLAGIDGRSSPRQLVEHNLGGTLHLLDYCRQHRAGLILLSTSRVYSIPALAALPVSAQDGAFRWNANTPAASVVGASEQGIREDFSTEAPVSLYGATKLASETLALEYGDAFGFPVWINRCGVLAGAGQFGRADQGIFAYWINRHLRRRPLRYIGFGGHGFQVRDCLHPADLAHLVHLQLTSTPDAPSPGSRIFHVGGGIGSARSLLQLTAWCDDRFGPHAVAEDPAPRPYDLPWIVLDARRAESRWQWRPTRGPEQIFHEIAEHAERNPEWLEHSEG
;
A
#
# COMPACT_ATOMS: atom_id res chain seq x y z
N MET A 1 17.22 12.21 -15.34
CA MET A 1 16.95 11.69 -13.98
C MET A 1 16.86 10.18 -14.05
N ARG A 2 17.60 9.49 -13.21
CA ARG A 2 17.55 8.03 -13.06
C ARG A 2 16.86 7.65 -11.77
N ILE A 3 15.90 6.72 -11.84
CA ILE A 3 15.09 6.29 -10.70
C ILE A 3 15.23 4.79 -10.54
N LEU A 4 15.58 4.35 -9.33
CA LEU A 4 15.55 2.95 -8.91
C LEU A 4 14.21 2.65 -8.23
N ILE A 5 13.48 1.65 -8.73
CA ILE A 5 12.24 1.17 -8.15
C ILE A 5 12.48 -0.23 -7.59
N THR A 6 12.27 -0.42 -6.29
CA THR A 6 12.33 -1.74 -5.67
C THR A 6 10.97 -2.43 -5.72
N GLY A 7 10.93 -3.77 -5.72
CA GLY A 7 9.68 -4.48 -5.95
C GLY A 7 9.04 -4.14 -7.31
N ALA A 8 9.89 -3.89 -8.30
CA ALA A 8 9.50 -3.34 -9.61
C ALA A 8 8.52 -4.24 -10.37
N ALA A 9 8.62 -5.56 -10.23
CA ALA A 9 7.72 -6.53 -10.84
C ALA A 9 6.43 -6.75 -10.03
N GLY A 10 6.30 -6.18 -8.84
CA GLY A 10 5.07 -6.16 -8.07
C GLY A 10 4.02 -5.24 -8.69
N PHE A 11 2.77 -5.34 -8.22
CA PHE A 11 1.65 -4.51 -8.67
C PHE A 11 1.94 -3.00 -8.61
N VAL A 12 2.43 -2.51 -7.47
CA VAL A 12 2.71 -1.09 -7.27
C VAL A 12 3.93 -0.66 -8.07
N GLY A 13 5.02 -1.43 -8.04
CA GLY A 13 6.25 -1.11 -8.77
C GLY A 13 6.04 -1.00 -10.28
N THR A 14 5.31 -1.95 -10.87
CA THR A 14 4.96 -1.92 -12.31
C THR A 14 4.08 -0.74 -12.65
N SER A 15 3.08 -0.42 -11.81
CA SER A 15 2.20 0.72 -11.99
C SER A 15 2.96 2.06 -11.92
N LEU A 16 3.88 2.19 -10.96
CA LEU A 16 4.76 3.35 -10.85
C LEU A 16 5.67 3.50 -12.08
N ALA A 17 6.30 2.40 -12.51
CA ALA A 17 7.14 2.43 -13.70
C ALA A 17 6.39 2.91 -14.95
N HIS A 18 5.16 2.42 -15.15
CA HIS A 18 4.30 2.84 -16.26
C HIS A 18 3.96 4.34 -16.19
N ALA A 19 3.50 4.79 -15.04
CA ALA A 19 3.07 6.17 -14.87
C ALA A 19 4.25 7.17 -14.95
N LEU A 20 5.38 6.86 -14.32
CA LEU A 20 6.58 7.71 -14.35
C LEU A 20 7.20 7.78 -15.77
N ARG A 21 7.19 6.66 -16.51
CA ARG A 21 7.63 6.67 -17.91
C ARG A 21 6.80 7.62 -18.77
N SER A 22 5.49 7.69 -18.50
CA SER A 22 4.58 8.58 -19.24
C SER A 22 4.69 10.05 -18.79
N ALA A 23 4.96 10.28 -17.50
CA ALA A 23 4.97 11.62 -16.92
C ALA A 23 6.31 12.36 -17.05
N ILE A 24 7.44 11.64 -17.14
CA ILE A 24 8.77 12.24 -17.10
C ILE A 24 9.52 11.92 -18.41
N ALA A 25 9.68 12.91 -19.26
CA ALA A 25 10.40 12.75 -20.51
C ALA A 25 11.87 12.35 -20.27
N GLY A 26 12.33 11.31 -20.95
CA GLY A 26 13.71 10.85 -20.86
C GLY A 26 14.12 10.25 -19.51
N VAL A 27 13.17 9.87 -18.64
CA VAL A 27 13.48 9.20 -17.37
C VAL A 27 14.20 7.86 -17.65
N ASP A 28 15.26 7.57 -16.89
CA ASP A 28 15.95 6.27 -16.89
C ASP A 28 15.44 5.45 -15.70
N LEU A 29 14.71 4.36 -15.96
CA LEU A 29 14.10 3.53 -14.93
C LEU A 29 14.87 2.22 -14.77
N ILE A 30 15.32 1.97 -13.54
CA ILE A 30 15.91 0.72 -13.10
C ILE A 30 14.92 0.08 -12.12
N GLY A 31 14.66 -1.20 -12.28
CA GLY A 31 13.89 -2.00 -11.34
C GLY A 31 14.74 -3.09 -10.71
N ILE A 32 14.58 -3.34 -9.42
CA ILE A 32 15.09 -4.55 -8.76
C ILE A 32 13.93 -5.34 -8.17
N ASP A 33 13.94 -6.66 -8.39
CA ASP A 33 12.92 -7.57 -7.86
C ASP A 33 13.50 -8.98 -7.75
N ASN A 34 13.17 -9.70 -6.67
CA ASN A 34 13.56 -11.10 -6.49
C ASN A 34 12.52 -12.10 -7.02
N LEU A 35 11.39 -11.60 -7.54
CA LEU A 35 10.26 -12.36 -8.08
C LEU A 35 9.67 -13.37 -7.10
N SER A 36 9.80 -13.12 -5.79
CA SER A 36 9.28 -14.01 -4.75
C SER A 36 7.75 -13.95 -4.61
N ARG A 37 7.12 -12.88 -5.09
CA ARG A 37 5.66 -12.78 -5.14
C ARG A 37 5.16 -13.56 -6.34
N ALA A 38 4.44 -14.67 -6.10
CA ALA A 38 3.82 -15.46 -7.16
C ALA A 38 2.99 -14.58 -8.10
N GLY A 39 3.18 -14.73 -9.41
CA GLY A 39 2.56 -13.92 -10.46
C GLY A 39 3.36 -12.68 -10.88
N SER A 40 4.29 -12.18 -10.05
CA SER A 40 5.08 -10.98 -10.39
C SER A 40 5.96 -11.18 -11.63
N GLU A 41 6.38 -12.40 -11.92
CA GLU A 41 7.14 -12.76 -13.11
C GLU A 41 6.41 -12.41 -14.42
N THR A 42 5.08 -12.36 -14.42
CA THR A 42 4.27 -11.99 -15.59
C THR A 42 4.48 -10.53 -16.00
N ASN A 43 4.85 -9.65 -15.04
CA ASN A 43 5.10 -8.24 -15.29
C ASN A 43 6.45 -7.95 -15.94
N ARG A 44 7.34 -8.96 -16.08
CA ARG A 44 8.66 -8.78 -16.73
C ARG A 44 8.58 -8.29 -18.18
N SER A 45 7.60 -8.82 -18.94
CA SER A 45 7.36 -8.41 -20.32
C SER A 45 6.91 -6.95 -20.42
N THR A 46 5.98 -6.55 -19.54
CA THR A 46 5.50 -5.17 -19.43
C THR A 46 6.62 -4.20 -19.08
N LEU A 47 7.43 -4.51 -18.07
CA LEU A 47 8.57 -3.68 -17.68
C LEU A 47 9.60 -3.55 -18.81
N ARG A 48 9.87 -4.63 -19.56
CA ARG A 48 10.74 -4.58 -20.73
C ARG A 48 10.18 -3.69 -21.83
N ALA A 49 8.87 -3.80 -22.12
CA ALA A 49 8.21 -2.94 -23.11
C ALA A 49 8.25 -1.47 -22.73
N LEU A 50 8.20 -1.15 -21.42
CA LEU A 50 8.37 0.20 -20.87
C LEU A 50 9.82 0.69 -20.89
N GLY A 51 10.78 -0.14 -21.33
CA GLY A 51 12.20 0.20 -21.29
C GLY A 51 12.79 0.29 -19.88
N VAL A 52 12.22 -0.43 -18.92
CA VAL A 52 12.77 -0.55 -17.57
C VAL A 52 13.89 -1.58 -17.58
N ARG A 53 15.08 -1.18 -17.10
CA ARG A 53 16.19 -2.11 -16.87
C ARG A 53 15.88 -2.91 -15.58
N LEU A 54 15.27 -4.09 -15.73
CA LEU A 54 14.97 -4.97 -14.59
C LEU A 54 16.18 -5.81 -14.21
N VAL A 55 16.63 -5.66 -12.97
CA VAL A 55 17.67 -6.47 -12.32
C VAL A 55 16.97 -7.52 -11.45
N HIS A 56 17.30 -8.79 -11.62
CA HIS A 56 16.92 -9.84 -10.69
C HIS A 56 17.86 -9.77 -9.49
N GLY A 57 17.36 -9.47 -8.30
CA GLY A 57 18.15 -9.33 -7.10
C GLY A 57 17.28 -9.26 -5.84
N ASP A 58 17.90 -9.53 -4.71
CA ASP A 58 17.24 -9.59 -3.41
C ASP A 58 17.77 -8.50 -2.47
N LEU A 59 16.90 -7.63 -2.00
CA LEU A 59 17.30 -6.53 -1.10
C LEU A 59 17.88 -7.01 0.24
N ARG A 60 17.68 -8.27 0.60
CA ARG A 60 18.32 -8.87 1.80
C ARG A 60 19.81 -9.09 1.62
N LEU A 61 20.29 -9.09 0.39
CA LEU A 61 21.70 -9.29 0.04
C LEU A 61 22.33 -7.94 -0.29
N ALA A 62 23.26 -7.50 0.56
CA ALA A 62 23.98 -6.24 0.36
C ALA A 62 24.65 -6.21 -1.02
N SER A 63 25.26 -7.33 -1.45
CA SER A 63 25.92 -7.45 -2.76
C SER A 63 25.01 -7.13 -3.95
N ASP A 64 23.72 -7.50 -3.87
CA ASP A 64 22.78 -7.25 -4.96
C ASP A 64 22.42 -5.76 -5.06
N VAL A 65 22.34 -5.08 -3.91
CA VAL A 65 22.07 -3.64 -3.84
C VAL A 65 23.32 -2.84 -4.23
N GLU A 66 24.51 -3.24 -3.78
CA GLU A 66 25.80 -2.61 -4.09
C GLU A 66 26.16 -2.71 -5.59
N ALA A 67 25.70 -3.76 -6.26
CA ALA A 67 25.91 -3.94 -7.70
C ALA A 67 25.00 -3.05 -8.58
N LEU A 68 24.01 -2.35 -8.01
CA LEU A 68 23.11 -1.48 -8.76
C LEU A 68 23.85 -0.21 -9.23
N PRO A 69 23.57 0.26 -10.45
CA PRO A 69 24.12 1.54 -10.91
C PRO A 69 23.55 2.70 -10.10
N ALA A 70 24.33 3.77 -9.94
CA ALA A 70 23.90 4.97 -9.22
C ALA A 70 22.58 5.52 -9.80
N ALA A 71 21.67 5.94 -8.91
CA ALA A 71 20.41 6.60 -9.24
C ALA A 71 20.30 7.94 -8.52
N ASP A 72 19.47 8.84 -9.04
CA ASP A 72 19.16 10.12 -8.41
C ASP A 72 18.12 9.94 -7.29
N TRP A 73 17.21 8.96 -7.47
CA TRP A 73 16.14 8.64 -6.52
C TRP A 73 15.92 7.14 -6.41
N VAL A 74 15.56 6.71 -5.21
CA VAL A 74 15.07 5.38 -4.89
C VAL A 74 13.59 5.47 -4.50
N ILE A 75 12.74 4.66 -5.11
CA ILE A 75 11.35 4.45 -4.70
C ILE A 75 11.27 3.05 -4.11
N ASP A 76 11.15 2.96 -2.77
CA ASP A 76 11.08 1.68 -2.07
C ASP A 76 9.63 1.19 -2.00
N ALA A 77 9.27 0.35 -2.99
CA ALA A 77 7.96 -0.32 -3.08
C ALA A 77 8.05 -1.83 -2.76
N ALA A 78 9.23 -2.34 -2.39
CA ALA A 78 9.40 -3.73 -2.00
C ALA A 78 8.97 -3.97 -0.55
N ALA A 79 8.18 -4.99 -0.32
CA ALA A 79 7.84 -5.47 1.02
C ALA A 79 7.19 -6.86 0.97
N ASN A 80 7.26 -7.60 2.08
CA ASN A 80 6.22 -8.59 2.40
C ASN A 80 5.08 -7.84 3.11
N PRO A 81 3.94 -7.57 2.43
CA PRO A 81 2.93 -6.63 2.93
C PRO A 81 1.84 -7.29 3.78
N SER A 82 1.93 -8.59 4.09
CA SER A 82 0.94 -9.29 4.89
C SER A 82 1.05 -8.89 6.36
N VAL A 83 -0.06 -8.45 6.94
CA VAL A 83 -0.14 -8.15 8.39
C VAL A 83 -0.04 -9.40 9.24
N LEU A 84 -0.27 -10.59 8.67
CA LEU A 84 -0.18 -11.88 9.32
C LEU A 84 1.22 -12.52 9.15
N ALA A 85 2.09 -11.93 8.32
CA ALA A 85 3.43 -12.46 8.13
C ALA A 85 4.18 -12.60 9.47
N GLY A 86 4.84 -13.72 9.63
CA GLY A 86 5.54 -14.08 10.86
C GLY A 86 4.67 -14.74 11.95
N ILE A 87 3.33 -14.77 11.80
CA ILE A 87 2.41 -15.45 12.73
C ILE A 87 1.49 -16.45 12.04
N ASP A 88 1.46 -16.46 10.70
CA ASP A 88 0.59 -17.31 9.87
C ASP A 88 1.19 -18.69 9.56
N GLY A 89 2.40 -18.98 10.05
CA GLY A 89 3.13 -20.23 9.78
C GLY A 89 3.73 -20.33 8.36
N ARG A 90 3.55 -19.32 7.49
CA ARG A 90 4.08 -19.32 6.12
C ARG A 90 5.46 -18.68 6.03
N SER A 91 5.73 -17.69 6.86
CA SER A 91 7.04 -17.04 7.00
C SER A 91 7.41 -16.90 8.47
N SER A 92 8.70 -17.00 8.78
CA SER A 92 9.16 -16.74 10.15
C SER A 92 9.19 -15.23 10.45
N PRO A 93 9.05 -14.82 11.73
CA PRO A 93 9.23 -13.42 12.12
C PRO A 93 10.55 -12.83 11.64
N ARG A 94 11.64 -13.63 11.70
CA ARG A 94 12.97 -13.22 11.23
C ARG A 94 12.96 -12.92 9.74
N GLN A 95 12.38 -13.79 8.91
CA GLN A 95 12.26 -13.55 7.46
C GLN A 95 11.52 -12.25 7.15
N LEU A 96 10.45 -11.94 7.89
CA LEU A 96 9.73 -10.68 7.71
C LEU A 96 10.62 -9.47 8.01
N VAL A 97 11.37 -9.51 9.12
CA VAL A 97 12.29 -8.43 9.50
C VAL A 97 13.40 -8.28 8.47
N GLU A 98 14.02 -9.38 8.03
CA GLU A 98 15.06 -9.37 6.99
C GLU A 98 14.54 -8.79 5.65
N HIS A 99 13.33 -9.14 5.24
CA HIS A 99 12.71 -8.62 4.01
C HIS A 99 12.43 -7.12 4.09
N ASN A 100 11.72 -6.70 5.13
CA ASN A 100 11.18 -5.35 5.18
C ASN A 100 12.18 -4.34 5.75
N LEU A 101 12.82 -4.67 6.90
CA LEU A 101 13.74 -3.75 7.56
C LEU A 101 15.17 -3.95 7.07
N GLY A 102 15.65 -5.19 6.94
CA GLY A 102 16.99 -5.47 6.43
C GLY A 102 17.19 -4.93 5.02
N GLY A 103 16.22 -5.16 4.13
CA GLY A 103 16.24 -4.59 2.78
C GLY A 103 16.28 -3.05 2.78
N THR A 104 15.49 -2.40 3.65
CA THR A 104 15.53 -0.93 3.78
C THR A 104 16.91 -0.45 4.25
N LEU A 105 17.58 -1.14 5.18
CA LEU A 105 18.94 -0.75 5.60
C LEU A 105 19.94 -0.74 4.45
N HIS A 106 19.93 -1.74 3.59
CA HIS A 106 20.81 -1.76 2.41
C HIS A 106 20.49 -0.63 1.44
N LEU A 107 19.20 -0.28 1.25
CA LEU A 107 18.79 0.87 0.44
C LEU A 107 19.22 2.20 1.04
N LEU A 108 19.18 2.35 2.37
CA LEU A 108 19.65 3.55 3.06
C LEU A 108 21.16 3.74 2.88
N ASP A 109 21.95 2.67 2.96
CA ASP A 109 23.39 2.71 2.65
C ASP A 109 23.64 3.04 1.18
N TYR A 110 22.85 2.48 0.26
CA TYR A 110 22.90 2.87 -1.17
C TYR A 110 22.59 4.36 -1.36
N CYS A 111 21.52 4.88 -0.72
CA CYS A 111 21.18 6.31 -0.80
C CYS A 111 22.30 7.19 -0.26
N ARG A 112 22.91 6.82 0.86
CA ARG A 112 24.08 7.51 1.45
C ARG A 112 25.27 7.52 0.47
N GLN A 113 25.60 6.36 -0.12
CA GLN A 113 26.73 6.20 -1.02
C GLN A 113 26.58 7.04 -2.30
N HIS A 114 25.37 7.04 -2.89
CA HIS A 114 25.10 7.69 -4.17
C HIS A 114 24.46 9.08 -4.02
N ARG A 115 24.20 9.54 -2.78
CA ARG A 115 23.45 10.76 -2.49
C ARG A 115 22.07 10.77 -3.16
N ALA A 116 21.46 9.61 -3.28
CA ALA A 116 20.14 9.45 -3.89
C ALA A 116 19.04 9.84 -2.90
N GLY A 117 18.00 10.52 -3.37
CA GLY A 117 16.80 10.74 -2.58
C GLY A 117 16.03 9.43 -2.37
N LEU A 118 15.25 9.34 -1.29
CA LEU A 118 14.41 8.19 -0.96
C LEU A 118 12.94 8.56 -0.90
N ILE A 119 12.10 7.83 -1.60
CA ILE A 119 10.65 7.80 -1.39
C ILE A 119 10.30 6.42 -0.83
N LEU A 120 9.99 6.35 0.46
CA LEU A 120 9.61 5.11 1.14
C LEU A 120 8.09 4.93 1.11
N LEU A 121 7.62 3.86 0.49
CA LEU A 121 6.22 3.47 0.59
C LEU A 121 6.00 2.70 1.89
N SER A 122 5.40 3.39 2.85
CA SER A 122 4.97 2.86 4.12
C SER A 122 3.47 2.50 4.07
N THR A 123 2.83 2.36 5.21
CA THR A 123 1.51 1.75 5.33
C THR A 123 0.67 2.39 6.44
N SER A 124 -0.65 2.33 6.33
CA SER A 124 -1.58 2.62 7.42
C SER A 124 -1.46 1.63 8.60
N ARG A 125 -0.72 0.52 8.45
CA ARG A 125 -0.54 -0.50 9.51
C ARG A 125 0.53 -0.15 10.54
N VAL A 126 1.15 1.02 10.44
CA VAL A 126 2.06 1.56 11.47
C VAL A 126 1.33 2.06 12.73
N TYR A 127 0.02 2.18 12.67
CA TYR A 127 -0.79 2.70 13.76
C TYR A 127 -1.17 1.63 14.79
N SER A 128 -1.32 2.10 16.04
CA SER A 128 -1.71 1.27 17.19
C SER A 128 -3.01 0.52 16.95
N ILE A 129 -2.95 -0.81 17.01
CA ILE A 129 -4.13 -1.67 16.80
C ILE A 129 -5.20 -1.42 17.87
N PRO A 130 -4.87 -1.34 19.20
CA PRO A 130 -5.86 -1.01 20.20
C PRO A 130 -6.51 0.35 20.00
N ALA A 131 -5.74 1.37 19.62
CA ALA A 131 -6.26 2.71 19.38
C ALA A 131 -7.20 2.73 18.15
N LEU A 132 -6.85 2.02 17.07
CA LEU A 132 -7.70 1.88 15.89
C LEU A 132 -8.98 1.07 16.17
N ALA A 133 -8.89 0.02 17.01
CA ALA A 133 -10.05 -0.77 17.40
C ALA A 133 -11.02 0.00 18.31
N ALA A 134 -10.49 1.00 19.04
CA ALA A 134 -11.27 1.85 19.94
C ALA A 134 -11.88 3.08 19.25
N LEU A 135 -11.71 3.26 17.94
CA LEU A 135 -12.30 4.37 17.21
C LEU A 135 -13.83 4.37 17.38
N PRO A 136 -14.46 5.55 17.58
CA PRO A 136 -15.89 5.68 17.80
C PRO A 136 -16.68 5.48 16.50
N VAL A 137 -16.73 4.24 16.05
CA VAL A 137 -17.47 3.83 14.85
C VAL A 137 -18.59 2.87 15.19
N SER A 138 -19.68 2.91 14.44
CA SER A 138 -20.81 2.00 14.57
C SER A 138 -21.31 1.55 13.20
N ALA A 139 -21.97 0.42 13.15
CA ALA A 139 -22.59 -0.11 11.93
C ALA A 139 -23.77 0.76 11.50
N GLN A 140 -23.71 1.34 10.30
CA GLN A 140 -24.75 2.16 9.69
C GLN A 140 -24.72 1.91 8.17
N ASP A 141 -25.89 1.67 7.58
CA ASP A 141 -26.06 1.46 6.13
C ASP A 141 -25.05 0.44 5.53
N GLY A 142 -24.86 -0.68 6.23
CA GLY A 142 -23.98 -1.76 5.77
C GLY A 142 -22.48 -1.49 5.86
N ALA A 143 -22.06 -0.52 6.65
CA ALA A 143 -20.65 -0.17 6.84
C ALA A 143 -20.40 0.35 8.26
N PHE A 144 -19.16 0.20 8.76
CA PHE A 144 -18.76 0.97 9.94
C PHE A 144 -18.55 2.44 9.55
N ARG A 145 -19.20 3.34 10.27
CA ARG A 145 -19.11 4.79 10.08
C ARG A 145 -18.73 5.48 11.38
N TRP A 146 -18.06 6.62 11.28
CA TRP A 146 -17.79 7.49 12.42
C TRP A 146 -19.10 7.94 13.07
N ASN A 147 -19.17 7.89 14.40
CA ASN A 147 -20.37 8.29 15.14
C ASN A 147 -20.51 9.83 15.12
N ALA A 148 -21.59 10.30 14.52
CA ALA A 148 -21.86 11.74 14.34
C ALA A 148 -21.85 12.55 15.66
N ASN A 149 -22.18 11.90 16.79
CA ASN A 149 -22.20 12.52 18.11
C ASN A 149 -20.84 12.52 18.83
N THR A 150 -19.77 12.04 18.18
CA THR A 150 -18.42 12.08 18.75
C THR A 150 -17.93 13.53 18.81
N PRO A 151 -17.60 14.05 20.01
CA PRO A 151 -17.09 15.42 20.11
C PRO A 151 -15.85 15.62 19.24
N ALA A 152 -15.78 16.76 18.57
CA ALA A 152 -14.58 17.14 17.82
C ALA A 152 -13.33 17.10 18.73
N ALA A 153 -12.25 16.55 18.22
CA ALA A 153 -10.98 16.39 18.93
C ALA A 153 -11.01 15.42 20.15
N SER A 154 -12.07 14.62 20.34
CA SER A 154 -12.10 13.59 21.39
C SER A 154 -11.14 12.43 21.13
N VAL A 155 -10.71 12.24 19.87
CA VAL A 155 -9.72 11.25 19.47
C VAL A 155 -8.54 11.98 18.83
N VAL A 156 -7.37 11.91 19.47
CA VAL A 156 -6.15 12.52 18.92
C VAL A 156 -5.78 11.81 17.61
N GLY A 157 -5.56 12.58 16.56
CA GLY A 157 -5.12 12.06 15.26
C GLY A 157 -6.20 11.38 14.42
N ALA A 158 -7.51 11.47 14.78
CA ALA A 158 -8.58 10.93 13.94
C ALA A 158 -9.88 11.75 14.03
N SER A 159 -10.67 11.71 12.96
CA SER A 159 -12.00 12.35 12.85
C SER A 159 -12.86 11.60 11.84
N GLU A 160 -14.06 12.09 11.57
CA GLU A 160 -14.92 11.59 10.49
C GLU A 160 -14.26 11.68 9.09
N GLN A 161 -13.24 12.53 8.92
CA GLN A 161 -12.51 12.68 7.65
C GLN A 161 -11.43 11.60 7.47
N GLY A 162 -11.02 10.94 8.55
CA GLY A 162 -9.98 9.92 8.49
C GLY A 162 -8.98 9.99 9.64
N ILE A 163 -8.04 9.07 9.59
CA ILE A 163 -6.86 8.99 10.46
C ILE A 163 -5.80 9.94 9.90
N ARG A 164 -5.23 10.79 10.77
CA ARG A 164 -4.13 11.70 10.41
C ARG A 164 -2.77 11.11 10.77
N GLU A 165 -1.71 11.72 10.25
CA GLU A 165 -0.33 11.27 10.44
C GLU A 165 0.15 11.34 11.91
N ASP A 166 -0.53 12.11 12.75
CA ASP A 166 -0.27 12.24 14.20
C ASP A 166 -1.05 11.23 15.07
N PHE A 167 -1.76 10.27 14.48
CA PHE A 167 -2.40 9.19 15.22
C PHE A 167 -1.35 8.28 15.86
N SER A 168 -1.68 7.65 17.01
CA SER A 168 -0.77 6.84 17.80
C SER A 168 -0.13 5.68 16.99
N THR A 169 1.19 5.60 17.06
CA THR A 169 1.99 4.48 16.55
C THR A 169 2.52 3.57 17.66
N GLU A 170 1.94 3.65 18.86
CA GLU A 170 2.31 2.80 20.01
C GLU A 170 1.97 1.33 19.75
N ALA A 171 2.88 0.46 20.16
CA ALA A 171 2.67 -0.99 20.04
C ALA A 171 1.46 -1.46 20.89
N PRO A 172 0.77 -2.52 20.43
CA PRO A 172 1.05 -3.37 19.29
C PRO A 172 0.55 -2.80 17.94
N VAL A 173 1.41 -2.90 16.91
CA VAL A 173 1.11 -2.47 15.53
C VAL A 173 1.20 -3.60 14.50
N SER A 174 1.29 -4.85 14.90
CA SER A 174 1.72 -6.05 14.19
C SER A 174 3.23 -6.08 13.88
N LEU A 175 3.77 -7.26 13.59
CA LEU A 175 5.19 -7.38 13.19
C LEU A 175 5.47 -6.64 11.88
N TYR A 176 4.54 -6.73 10.91
CA TYR A 176 4.63 -5.96 9.65
C TYR A 176 4.65 -4.44 9.91
N GLY A 177 3.71 -3.94 10.70
CA GLY A 177 3.65 -2.51 11.06
C GLY A 177 4.93 -2.05 11.76
N ALA A 178 5.47 -2.86 12.68
CA ALA A 178 6.71 -2.57 13.39
C ALA A 178 7.91 -2.47 12.45
N THR A 179 8.05 -3.37 11.45
CA THR A 179 9.14 -3.27 10.47
C THR A 179 9.05 -1.99 9.65
N LYS A 180 7.85 -1.60 9.21
CA LYS A 180 7.66 -0.38 8.43
C LYS A 180 7.88 0.88 9.28
N LEU A 181 7.43 0.91 10.53
CA LEU A 181 7.66 2.03 11.45
C LEU A 181 9.17 2.20 11.75
N ALA A 182 9.90 1.11 11.96
CA ALA A 182 11.35 1.15 12.13
C ALA A 182 12.05 1.67 10.85
N SER A 183 11.59 1.23 9.67
CA SER A 183 12.09 1.74 8.38
C SER A 183 11.86 3.24 8.22
N GLU A 184 10.68 3.76 8.61
CA GLU A 184 10.39 5.21 8.60
C GLU A 184 11.37 5.99 9.46
N THR A 185 11.57 5.54 10.70
CA THR A 185 12.48 6.19 11.65
C THR A 185 13.90 6.22 11.12
N LEU A 186 14.43 5.07 10.67
CA LEU A 186 15.79 5.00 10.11
C LEU A 186 15.94 5.83 8.85
N ALA A 187 14.95 5.85 7.95
CA ALA A 187 15.01 6.66 6.75
C ALA A 187 15.14 8.17 7.07
N LEU A 188 14.39 8.65 8.07
CA LEU A 188 14.48 10.05 8.51
C LEU A 188 15.87 10.36 9.12
N GLU A 189 16.36 9.48 10.01
CA GLU A 189 17.68 9.63 10.64
C GLU A 189 18.82 9.62 9.60
N TYR A 190 18.79 8.69 8.64
CA TYR A 190 19.78 8.63 7.57
C TYR A 190 19.72 9.88 6.67
N GLY A 191 18.51 10.32 6.30
CA GLY A 191 18.34 11.52 5.50
C GLY A 191 18.94 12.78 6.17
N ASP A 192 18.73 12.89 7.48
CA ASP A 192 19.27 14.02 8.25
C ASP A 192 20.78 13.88 8.49
N ALA A 193 21.26 12.69 8.87
CA ALA A 193 22.66 12.46 9.17
C ALA A 193 23.57 12.57 7.92
N PHE A 194 23.06 12.16 6.75
CA PHE A 194 23.85 12.07 5.52
C PHE A 194 23.42 13.05 4.42
N GLY A 195 22.41 13.88 4.66
CA GLY A 195 22.05 15.01 3.80
C GLY A 195 21.42 14.65 2.48
N PHE A 196 20.56 13.61 2.43
CA PHE A 196 19.76 13.30 1.25
C PHE A 196 18.24 13.42 1.51
N PRO A 197 17.45 13.79 0.49
CA PRO A 197 16.02 13.99 0.67
C PRO A 197 15.27 12.68 0.93
N VAL A 198 14.30 12.72 1.88
CA VAL A 198 13.46 11.57 2.23
C VAL A 198 11.99 12.00 2.24
N TRP A 199 11.14 11.23 1.55
CA TRP A 199 9.69 11.29 1.66
C TRP A 199 9.13 9.94 2.12
N ILE A 200 8.20 9.96 3.03
CA ILE A 200 7.53 8.77 3.56
C ILE A 200 6.04 8.86 3.24
N ASN A 201 5.55 7.88 2.49
CA ASN A 201 4.16 7.77 2.10
C ASN A 201 3.49 6.61 2.85
N ARG A 202 2.69 6.90 3.88
CA ARG A 202 1.84 5.92 4.54
C ARG A 202 0.62 5.67 3.68
N CYS A 203 0.66 4.58 2.90
CA CYS A 203 -0.38 4.25 1.95
C CYS A 203 -1.58 3.57 2.62
N GLY A 204 -2.79 3.91 2.16
CA GLY A 204 -4.02 3.16 2.36
C GLY A 204 -4.03 1.90 1.49
N VAL A 205 -5.21 1.34 1.20
CA VAL A 205 -5.32 0.15 0.36
C VAL A 205 -5.16 0.53 -1.11
N LEU A 206 -4.00 0.25 -1.68
CA LEU A 206 -3.80 0.37 -3.12
C LEU A 206 -4.61 -0.72 -3.84
N ALA A 207 -5.40 -0.33 -4.84
CA ALA A 207 -6.26 -1.22 -5.60
C ALA A 207 -6.32 -0.81 -7.08
N GLY A 208 -6.36 -1.78 -7.97
CA GLY A 208 -6.42 -1.55 -9.42
C GLY A 208 -6.23 -2.83 -10.22
N ALA A 209 -6.34 -2.70 -11.53
CA ALA A 209 -6.12 -3.79 -12.48
C ALA A 209 -4.72 -4.41 -12.32
N GLY A 210 -4.62 -5.72 -12.42
CA GLY A 210 -3.34 -6.43 -12.30
C GLY A 210 -2.82 -6.63 -10.87
N GLN A 211 -3.62 -6.33 -9.84
CA GLN A 211 -3.24 -6.61 -8.46
C GLN A 211 -3.33 -8.10 -8.15
N PHE A 212 -2.26 -8.66 -7.55
CA PHE A 212 -2.23 -10.05 -7.05
C PHE A 212 -2.95 -10.15 -5.70
N GLY A 213 -4.29 -10.18 -5.73
CA GLY A 213 -5.12 -10.16 -4.53
C GLY A 213 -5.11 -11.49 -3.77
N ARG A 214 -5.12 -11.41 -2.44
CA ARG A 214 -5.31 -12.51 -1.48
C ARG A 214 -6.31 -12.09 -0.43
N ALA A 215 -6.82 -13.04 0.35
CA ALA A 215 -7.78 -12.75 1.43
C ALA A 215 -7.24 -11.79 2.50
N ASP A 216 -5.94 -11.74 2.69
CA ASP A 216 -5.23 -10.89 3.65
C ASP A 216 -4.56 -9.65 3.02
N GLN A 217 -4.55 -9.57 1.69
CA GLN A 217 -3.91 -8.48 0.96
C GLN A 217 -4.53 -8.26 -0.41
N GLY A 218 -4.85 -7.00 -0.75
CA GLY A 218 -5.49 -6.69 -2.04
C GLY A 218 -6.95 -7.12 -2.09
N ILE A 219 -7.67 -6.87 -1.02
CA ILE A 219 -9.04 -7.34 -0.79
C ILE A 219 -10.01 -6.99 -1.91
N PHE A 220 -9.91 -5.80 -2.52
CA PHE A 220 -10.80 -5.39 -3.61
C PHE A 220 -10.63 -6.27 -4.86
N ALA A 221 -9.39 -6.48 -5.31
CA ALA A 221 -9.11 -7.34 -6.45
C ALA A 221 -9.46 -8.82 -6.16
N TYR A 222 -9.12 -9.29 -4.95
CA TYR A 222 -9.47 -10.64 -4.50
C TYR A 222 -10.99 -10.85 -4.54
N TRP A 223 -11.75 -9.91 -3.96
CA TRP A 223 -13.21 -10.04 -3.84
C TRP A 223 -13.90 -10.04 -5.19
N ILE A 224 -13.60 -9.06 -6.04
CA ILE A 224 -14.18 -8.91 -7.38
C ILE A 224 -13.90 -10.15 -8.22
N ASN A 225 -12.66 -10.65 -8.20
CA ASN A 225 -12.29 -11.81 -8.98
C ASN A 225 -12.99 -13.09 -8.51
N ARG A 226 -13.01 -13.35 -7.20
CA ARG A 226 -13.70 -14.52 -6.64
C ARG A 226 -15.20 -14.46 -6.86
N HIS A 227 -15.81 -13.29 -6.76
CA HIS A 227 -17.22 -13.07 -7.07
C HIS A 227 -17.52 -13.40 -8.54
N LEU A 228 -16.76 -12.83 -9.48
CA LEU A 228 -16.86 -13.10 -10.92
C LEU A 228 -16.72 -14.63 -11.22
N ARG A 229 -15.80 -15.31 -10.55
CA ARG A 229 -15.50 -16.74 -10.72
C ARG A 229 -16.42 -17.66 -9.91
N ARG A 230 -17.41 -17.12 -9.18
CA ARG A 230 -18.30 -17.91 -8.31
C ARG A 230 -17.53 -18.77 -7.29
N ARG A 231 -16.36 -18.29 -6.86
CA ARG A 231 -15.54 -18.96 -5.83
C ARG A 231 -16.07 -18.60 -4.44
N PRO A 232 -15.95 -19.47 -3.44
CA PRO A 232 -16.45 -19.20 -2.08
C PRO A 232 -15.89 -17.91 -1.50
N LEU A 233 -16.74 -17.04 -0.96
CA LEU A 233 -16.43 -15.81 -0.24
C LEU A 233 -16.98 -15.89 1.17
N ARG A 234 -16.32 -15.21 2.14
CA ARG A 234 -16.75 -15.14 3.53
C ARG A 234 -16.53 -13.75 4.10
N TYR A 235 -17.52 -13.23 4.82
CA TYR A 235 -17.34 -12.11 5.72
C TYR A 235 -16.78 -12.62 7.04
N ILE A 236 -15.52 -12.36 7.33
CA ILE A 236 -14.84 -12.87 8.52
C ILE A 236 -14.74 -11.75 9.56
N GLY A 237 -15.05 -12.07 10.83
CA GLY A 237 -15.01 -11.11 11.93
C GLY A 237 -16.20 -10.16 11.99
N PHE A 238 -16.28 -9.36 13.04
CA PHE A 238 -17.32 -8.34 13.25
C PHE A 238 -18.75 -8.85 13.01
N GLY A 239 -19.06 -10.03 13.55
CA GLY A 239 -20.37 -10.66 13.40
C GLY A 239 -20.63 -11.34 12.06
N GLY A 240 -19.67 -11.35 11.15
CA GLY A 240 -19.84 -11.97 9.83
C GLY A 240 -20.62 -11.13 8.83
N HIS A 241 -20.74 -9.81 9.05
CA HIS A 241 -21.61 -8.95 8.24
C HIS A 241 -20.91 -8.17 7.14
N GLY A 242 -19.57 -8.21 7.07
CA GLY A 242 -18.81 -7.52 6.04
C GLY A 242 -18.81 -5.99 6.16
N PHE A 243 -19.02 -5.44 7.35
CA PHE A 243 -19.09 -3.99 7.58
C PHE A 243 -17.73 -3.30 7.71
N GLN A 244 -16.63 -4.04 7.69
CA GLN A 244 -15.27 -3.48 7.78
C GLN A 244 -15.00 -2.54 6.61
N VAL A 245 -14.53 -1.32 6.92
CA VAL A 245 -14.30 -0.27 5.92
C VAL A 245 -12.83 -0.04 5.65
N ARG A 246 -12.49 0.09 4.38
CA ARG A 246 -11.17 0.52 3.88
C ARG A 246 -11.36 1.56 2.79
N ASP A 247 -10.48 2.56 2.77
CA ASP A 247 -10.36 3.45 1.61
C ASP A 247 -9.47 2.81 0.54
N CYS A 248 -9.86 2.91 -0.72
CA CYS A 248 -9.06 2.44 -1.83
C CYS A 248 -8.44 3.60 -2.61
N LEU A 249 -7.21 3.40 -3.06
CA LEU A 249 -6.45 4.35 -3.86
C LEU A 249 -5.92 3.68 -5.13
N HIS A 250 -6.10 4.33 -6.26
CA HIS A 250 -5.52 3.85 -7.52
C HIS A 250 -4.01 4.11 -7.57
N PRO A 251 -3.18 3.15 -8.04
CA PRO A 251 -1.72 3.34 -8.12
C PRO A 251 -1.27 4.53 -8.98
N ALA A 252 -2.05 4.93 -9.98
CA ALA A 252 -1.72 6.10 -10.78
C ALA A 252 -1.85 7.42 -9.98
N ASP A 253 -2.74 7.48 -8.99
CA ASP A 253 -2.83 8.64 -8.11
C ASP A 253 -1.63 8.68 -7.13
N LEU A 254 -1.18 7.52 -6.63
CA LEU A 254 0.10 7.42 -5.91
C LEU A 254 1.27 7.89 -6.81
N ALA A 255 1.33 7.43 -8.04
CA ALA A 255 2.40 7.81 -8.96
C ALA A 255 2.42 9.31 -9.29
N HIS A 256 1.26 9.95 -9.33
CA HIS A 256 1.17 11.41 -9.45
C HIS A 256 1.80 12.10 -8.24
N LEU A 257 1.52 11.67 -7.00
CA LEU A 257 2.17 12.22 -5.82
C LEU A 257 3.68 11.98 -5.85
N VAL A 258 4.11 10.77 -6.18
CA VAL A 258 5.54 10.43 -6.31
C VAL A 258 6.22 11.35 -7.33
N HIS A 259 5.61 11.64 -8.46
CA HIS A 259 6.14 12.60 -9.44
C HIS A 259 6.32 14.01 -8.84
N LEU A 260 5.33 14.50 -8.11
CA LEU A 260 5.44 15.79 -7.42
C LEU A 260 6.57 15.79 -6.37
N GLN A 261 6.75 14.69 -5.64
CA GLN A 261 7.84 14.53 -4.66
C GLN A 261 9.22 14.51 -5.31
N LEU A 262 9.38 13.83 -6.45
CA LEU A 262 10.64 13.76 -7.21
C LEU A 262 11.12 15.13 -7.70
N THR A 263 10.21 16.07 -7.90
CA THR A 263 10.49 17.44 -8.38
C THR A 263 10.52 18.47 -7.27
N SER A 264 10.21 18.06 -6.02
CA SER A 264 10.19 18.92 -4.85
C SER A 264 11.46 18.76 -4.02
N THR A 265 11.95 19.87 -3.45
CA THR A 265 12.99 19.80 -2.43
C THR A 265 12.31 19.71 -1.05
N PRO A 266 12.71 18.80 -0.17
CA PRO A 266 12.25 18.82 1.21
C PRO A 266 12.66 20.14 1.86
N ASP A 267 11.72 20.78 2.54
CA ASP A 267 12.06 21.92 3.40
C ASP A 267 13.00 21.47 4.53
N ALA A 268 13.64 22.44 5.20
CA ALA A 268 14.49 22.17 6.35
C ALA A 268 13.80 21.22 7.36
N PRO A 269 14.54 20.29 7.95
CA PRO A 269 13.99 19.08 8.55
C PRO A 269 13.12 19.37 9.78
N SER A 270 11.81 19.22 9.59
CA SER A 270 10.89 18.88 10.65
C SER A 270 10.45 17.43 10.38
N PRO A 271 10.69 16.46 11.27
CA PRO A 271 10.40 15.07 11.00
C PRO A 271 8.96 14.81 10.54
N GLY A 272 7.99 15.50 11.13
CA GLY A 272 6.57 15.44 10.76
C GLY A 272 6.24 15.99 9.37
N SER A 273 7.09 16.85 8.78
CA SER A 273 6.86 17.45 7.46
C SER A 273 7.20 16.53 6.28
N ARG A 274 7.78 15.35 6.54
CA ARG A 274 8.21 14.38 5.52
C ARG A 274 7.36 13.11 5.48
N ILE A 275 6.37 12.99 6.37
CA ILE A 275 5.45 11.85 6.44
C ILE A 275 4.08 12.30 5.94
N PHE A 276 3.53 11.56 4.97
CA PHE A 276 2.26 11.88 4.34
C PHE A 276 1.35 10.67 4.24
N HIS A 277 0.06 10.88 4.48
CA HIS A 277 -0.94 9.91 4.12
C HIS A 277 -1.24 9.95 2.63
N VAL A 278 -1.36 8.75 2.05
CA VAL A 278 -1.66 8.56 0.64
C VAL A 278 -2.79 7.54 0.56
N GLY A 279 -4.02 8.02 0.62
CA GLY A 279 -5.23 7.22 0.66
C GLY A 279 -6.33 7.84 -0.21
N GLY A 280 -7.37 7.06 -0.48
CA GLY A 280 -8.53 7.54 -1.23
C GLY A 280 -9.49 8.39 -0.40
N GLY A 281 -9.31 8.40 0.93
CA GLY A 281 -10.12 9.17 1.87
C GLY A 281 -11.56 8.64 2.00
N ILE A 282 -12.39 9.43 2.68
CA ILE A 282 -13.77 9.05 2.99
C ILE A 282 -14.62 8.82 1.71
N GLY A 283 -14.35 9.55 0.64
CA GLY A 283 -15.04 9.39 -0.65
C GLY A 283 -14.80 8.03 -1.31
N SER A 284 -13.65 7.42 -1.04
CA SER A 284 -13.26 6.10 -1.58
C SER A 284 -13.38 4.98 -0.55
N ALA A 285 -13.94 5.25 0.62
CA ALA A 285 -14.13 4.25 1.67
C ALA A 285 -15.31 3.33 1.34
N ARG A 286 -15.10 2.02 1.39
CA ARG A 286 -16.12 0.99 1.12
C ARG A 286 -15.99 -0.15 2.11
N SER A 287 -17.15 -0.70 2.51
CA SER A 287 -17.22 -1.96 3.24
C SER A 287 -17.19 -3.16 2.28
N LEU A 288 -16.94 -4.35 2.83
CA LEU A 288 -17.05 -5.58 2.03
C LEU A 288 -18.48 -5.84 1.57
N LEU A 289 -19.49 -5.50 2.40
CA LEU A 289 -20.88 -5.62 2.01
C LEU A 289 -21.21 -4.69 0.83
N GLN A 290 -20.76 -3.44 0.86
CA GLN A 290 -20.93 -2.50 -0.26
C GLN A 290 -20.22 -2.97 -1.53
N LEU A 291 -19.02 -3.55 -1.40
CA LEU A 291 -18.30 -4.17 -2.52
C LEU A 291 -19.06 -5.38 -3.08
N THR A 292 -19.68 -6.20 -2.22
CA THR A 292 -20.52 -7.32 -2.65
C THR A 292 -21.72 -6.82 -3.45
N ALA A 293 -22.42 -5.80 -2.96
CA ALA A 293 -23.55 -5.22 -3.67
C ALA A 293 -23.14 -4.72 -5.07
N TRP A 294 -21.99 -4.04 -5.17
CA TRP A 294 -21.44 -3.63 -6.47
C TRP A 294 -21.15 -4.84 -7.38
N CYS A 295 -20.59 -5.92 -6.83
CA CYS A 295 -20.34 -7.13 -7.59
C CYS A 295 -21.64 -7.84 -8.02
N ASP A 296 -22.65 -7.87 -7.16
CA ASP A 296 -23.98 -8.43 -7.48
C ASP A 296 -24.65 -7.67 -8.63
N ASP A 297 -24.56 -6.35 -8.64
CA ASP A 297 -25.08 -5.51 -9.72
C ASP A 297 -24.32 -5.76 -11.03
N ARG A 298 -23.01 -5.97 -10.96
CA ARG A 298 -22.16 -6.13 -12.17
C ARG A 298 -22.19 -7.54 -12.74
N PHE A 299 -22.22 -8.58 -11.89
CA PHE A 299 -22.02 -9.98 -12.28
C PHE A 299 -23.20 -10.89 -11.94
N GLY A 300 -24.23 -10.36 -11.27
CA GLY A 300 -25.35 -11.09 -10.69
C GLY A 300 -25.04 -11.68 -9.30
N PRO A 301 -26.07 -11.96 -8.50
CA PRO A 301 -25.94 -12.37 -7.11
C PRO A 301 -25.02 -13.56 -6.86
N HIS A 302 -24.21 -13.48 -5.79
CA HIS A 302 -23.36 -14.57 -5.33
C HIS A 302 -23.39 -14.68 -3.81
N ALA A 303 -23.64 -15.87 -3.28
CA ALA A 303 -23.73 -16.09 -1.85
C ALA A 303 -22.37 -15.89 -1.17
N VAL A 304 -22.35 -15.08 -0.12
CA VAL A 304 -21.20 -14.87 0.75
C VAL A 304 -21.52 -15.47 2.13
N ALA A 305 -20.69 -16.36 2.62
CA ALA A 305 -20.90 -17.01 3.91
C ALA A 305 -20.53 -16.05 5.05
N GLU A 306 -21.26 -16.15 6.17
CA GLU A 306 -20.93 -15.47 7.42
C GLU A 306 -19.91 -16.28 8.23
N ASP A 307 -18.89 -15.61 8.75
CA ASP A 307 -17.90 -16.18 9.66
C ASP A 307 -17.63 -15.17 10.78
N PRO A 308 -18.33 -15.26 11.90
CA PRO A 308 -18.19 -14.32 13.00
C PRO A 308 -16.85 -14.45 13.77
N ALA A 309 -16.06 -15.48 13.48
CA ALA A 309 -14.79 -15.71 14.17
C ALA A 309 -13.84 -14.51 14.01
N PRO A 310 -13.24 -14.00 15.10
CA PRO A 310 -12.36 -12.85 15.01
C PRO A 310 -11.07 -13.19 14.22
N ARG A 311 -10.62 -12.27 13.38
CA ARG A 311 -9.31 -12.36 12.72
C ARG A 311 -8.27 -11.61 13.53
N PRO A 312 -7.03 -12.14 13.64
CA PRO A 312 -5.92 -11.36 14.19
C PRO A 312 -5.73 -10.04 13.43
N TYR A 313 -5.54 -8.96 14.18
CA TYR A 313 -5.26 -7.62 13.64
C TYR A 313 -6.34 -7.05 12.70
N ASP A 314 -7.57 -7.58 12.74
CA ASP A 314 -8.65 -7.00 11.98
C ASP A 314 -9.16 -5.71 12.66
N LEU A 315 -9.59 -4.75 11.86
CA LEU A 315 -9.95 -3.42 12.30
C LEU A 315 -11.28 -3.01 11.64
N PRO A 316 -12.19 -2.37 12.38
CA PRO A 316 -13.51 -2.02 11.85
C PRO A 316 -13.41 -0.96 10.75
N TRP A 317 -12.50 0.00 10.90
CA TRP A 317 -12.44 1.15 10.03
C TRP A 317 -11.00 1.67 9.87
N ILE A 318 -10.52 1.76 8.63
CA ILE A 318 -9.27 2.42 8.27
C ILE A 318 -9.54 3.27 7.04
N VAL A 319 -9.53 4.57 7.24
CA VAL A 319 -9.63 5.60 6.20
C VAL A 319 -8.58 6.65 6.51
N LEU A 320 -7.75 6.98 5.55
CA LEU A 320 -6.67 7.94 5.73
C LEU A 320 -7.11 9.36 5.36
N ASP A 321 -6.75 10.33 6.18
CA ASP A 321 -6.89 11.75 5.89
C ASP A 321 -5.63 12.24 5.17
N ALA A 322 -5.72 12.48 3.87
CA ALA A 322 -4.60 12.89 3.03
C ALA A 322 -4.46 14.42 2.88
N ARG A 323 -5.15 15.23 3.71
CA ARG A 323 -5.13 16.70 3.61
C ARG A 323 -3.75 17.32 3.76
N ARG A 324 -2.79 16.66 4.41
CA ARG A 324 -1.40 17.11 4.48
C ARG A 324 -0.73 17.09 3.11
N ALA A 325 -0.90 15.98 2.35
CA ALA A 325 -0.39 15.88 0.98
C ALA A 325 -1.10 16.88 0.05
N GLU A 326 -2.42 17.05 0.22
CA GLU A 326 -3.20 18.05 -0.50
C GLU A 326 -2.65 19.47 -0.26
N SER A 327 -2.45 19.85 0.99
CA SER A 327 -1.94 21.18 1.36
C SER A 327 -0.53 21.44 0.81
N ARG A 328 0.32 20.41 0.78
CA ARG A 328 1.72 20.54 0.34
C ARG A 328 1.87 20.62 -1.17
N TRP A 329 1.12 19.78 -1.93
CA TRP A 329 1.29 19.63 -3.38
C TRP A 329 0.01 19.87 -4.17
N GLN A 330 -1.10 20.30 -3.55
CA GLN A 330 -2.42 20.34 -4.17
C GLN A 330 -2.84 18.98 -4.76
N TRP A 331 -2.29 17.91 -4.19
CA TRP A 331 -2.55 16.56 -4.63
C TRP A 331 -3.86 16.02 -4.04
N ARG A 332 -4.67 15.43 -4.90
CA ARG A 332 -5.87 14.68 -4.53
C ARG A 332 -5.98 13.43 -5.36
N PRO A 333 -6.53 12.33 -4.82
CA PRO A 333 -6.91 11.20 -5.65
C PRO A 333 -7.97 11.64 -6.66
N THR A 334 -7.80 11.21 -7.91
CA THR A 334 -8.69 11.57 -9.04
C THR A 334 -9.58 10.41 -9.45
N ARG A 335 -9.23 9.18 -9.08
CA ARG A 335 -9.97 7.97 -9.41
C ARG A 335 -10.77 7.49 -8.22
N GLY A 336 -12.10 7.50 -8.36
CA GLY A 336 -13.01 7.00 -7.33
C GLY A 336 -13.13 5.47 -7.33
N PRO A 337 -13.78 4.89 -6.31
CA PRO A 337 -13.92 3.45 -6.15
C PRO A 337 -14.63 2.78 -7.33
N GLU A 338 -15.62 3.42 -7.91
CA GLU A 338 -16.35 2.90 -9.07
C GLU A 338 -15.43 2.64 -10.26
N GLN A 339 -14.57 3.61 -10.58
CA GLN A 339 -13.59 3.45 -11.64
C GLN A 339 -12.59 2.35 -11.32
N ILE A 340 -12.07 2.31 -10.08
CA ILE A 340 -11.13 1.29 -9.63
C ILE A 340 -11.74 -0.11 -9.77
N PHE A 341 -13.00 -0.27 -9.34
CA PHE A 341 -13.68 -1.56 -9.39
C PHE A 341 -13.96 -2.01 -10.83
N HIS A 342 -14.37 -1.08 -11.72
CA HIS A 342 -14.55 -1.38 -13.14
C HIS A 342 -13.23 -1.83 -13.80
N GLU A 343 -12.13 -1.15 -13.55
CA GLU A 343 -10.81 -1.52 -14.09
C GLU A 343 -10.36 -2.91 -13.61
N ILE A 344 -10.59 -3.23 -12.32
CA ILE A 344 -10.32 -4.56 -11.76
C ILE A 344 -11.21 -5.62 -12.43
N ALA A 345 -12.51 -5.34 -12.57
CA ALA A 345 -13.48 -6.25 -13.17
C ALA A 345 -13.14 -6.56 -14.64
N GLU A 346 -12.87 -5.54 -15.44
CA GLU A 346 -12.48 -5.72 -16.83
C GLU A 346 -11.16 -6.49 -16.98
N HIS A 347 -10.22 -6.25 -16.08
CA HIS A 347 -8.98 -7.02 -16.06
C HIS A 347 -9.25 -8.49 -15.71
N ALA A 348 -10.09 -8.74 -14.71
CA ALA A 348 -10.48 -10.09 -14.31
C ALA A 348 -11.25 -10.86 -15.40
N GLU A 349 -12.13 -10.17 -16.16
CA GLU A 349 -12.85 -10.72 -17.29
C GLU A 349 -11.90 -11.15 -18.43
N ARG A 350 -10.91 -10.31 -18.73
CA ARG A 350 -9.91 -10.56 -19.80
C ARG A 350 -8.83 -11.58 -19.41
N ASN A 351 -8.57 -11.75 -18.11
CA ASN A 351 -7.50 -12.59 -17.59
C ASN A 351 -8.07 -13.60 -16.57
N PRO A 352 -8.75 -14.65 -17.05
CA PRO A 352 -9.50 -15.59 -16.19
C PRO A 352 -8.67 -16.30 -15.13
N GLU A 353 -7.39 -16.50 -15.35
CA GLU A 353 -6.48 -17.23 -14.46
C GLU A 353 -5.63 -16.30 -13.58
N TRP A 354 -5.90 -15.00 -13.62
CA TRP A 354 -5.05 -14.01 -12.99
C TRP A 354 -4.77 -14.27 -11.50
N LEU A 355 -5.80 -14.64 -10.71
CA LEU A 355 -5.61 -14.90 -9.29
C LEU A 355 -5.06 -16.31 -8.99
N GLU A 356 -5.15 -17.25 -9.90
CA GLU A 356 -4.57 -18.57 -9.70
C GLU A 356 -3.04 -18.51 -9.58
N HIS A 357 -2.41 -17.56 -10.27
CA HIS A 357 -0.99 -17.29 -10.14
C HIS A 357 -0.58 -16.73 -8.75
N SER A 358 -1.52 -16.21 -7.97
CA SER A 358 -1.24 -15.59 -6.66
C SER A 358 -1.66 -16.44 -5.46
N GLU A 359 -2.42 -17.51 -5.67
CA GLU A 359 -2.91 -18.41 -4.61
C GLU A 359 -1.91 -19.51 -4.22
N GLY A 360 -0.75 -19.61 -4.89
CA GLY A 360 0.32 -20.56 -4.64
C GLY A 360 1.12 -20.31 -3.34
#